data_81904060d09b6cdb9268b1b6c0ab762e
#
_entry.id   81904060d09b6cdb9268b1b6c0ab762e
#
_cell.length_a   1.000
_cell.length_b   1.000
_cell.length_c   1.000
_cell.angle_alpha   90.00
_cell.angle_beta   90.00
_cell.angle_gamma   90.00
#
_symmetry.space_group_name_H-M   'P 1'
#
loop_
_entity.id
_entity.type
_entity.pdbx_description
1 polymer ?
#
loop_
_entity_poly.entity_id
_entity_poly.type
_entity_poly.pdbx_seq_one_letter_code
_entity_poly.pdbx_strand_id
1 'polypeptide(L)'
;MSYMTDIEASFTRRGASPSERFHPVDRHVGQQIRILRIQADLSQSELGKGVGVSFQQMQKYESGKNRVSASMLYEIASCLHVPVARFFEGLPEPGSGVPHPEGAEIDERIAYLATADGRRLIEGILRLSPRIRNRVLSIVGILAEEHEQAGEQTAEA
;
A
#
# COMPACT_ATOMS: atom_id res chain seq x y z
N MET A 1 -40.11 11.79 -3.73
CA MET A 1 -39.46 13.00 -3.16
C MET A 1 -38.84 12.67 -1.81
N SER A 2 -37.94 11.67 -1.73
CA SER A 2 -37.36 11.24 -0.44
C SER A 2 -35.90 10.79 -0.51
N TYR A 3 -35.20 11.15 -1.56
CA TYR A 3 -33.77 10.77 -1.71
C TYR A 3 -32.77 11.90 -1.42
N MET A 4 -33.24 13.11 -1.07
CA MET A 4 -32.37 14.26 -0.80
C MET A 4 -32.04 14.49 0.69
N THR A 5 -32.70 13.78 1.59
CA THR A 5 -32.52 14.01 3.05
C THR A 5 -31.40 13.18 3.66
N ASP A 6 -30.98 12.10 3.01
CA ASP A 6 -29.94 11.20 3.57
C ASP A 6 -28.51 11.59 3.20
N ILE A 7 -28.32 12.53 2.26
CA ILE A 7 -26.99 12.98 1.84
C ILE A 7 -26.42 14.04 2.80
N GLU A 8 -27.25 14.82 3.47
CA GLU A 8 -26.78 15.86 4.39
C GLU A 8 -26.28 15.33 5.75
N ALA A 9 -26.70 14.15 6.16
CA ALA A 9 -26.30 13.57 7.45
C ALA A 9 -24.88 13.00 7.50
N SER A 10 -24.24 12.76 6.36
CA SER A 10 -22.89 12.17 6.30
C SER A 10 -21.76 13.20 6.21
N PHE A 11 -22.07 14.50 6.13
CA PHE A 11 -21.06 15.56 5.95
C PHE A 11 -20.69 16.33 7.22
N THR A 12 -21.11 15.88 8.40
CA THR A 12 -20.61 16.47 9.66
C THR A 12 -19.18 16.06 9.90
N ARG A 13 -18.25 16.94 9.51
CA ARG A 13 -16.83 16.88 9.92
C ARG A 13 -16.79 16.94 11.45
N ARG A 14 -16.71 15.80 12.11
CA ARG A 14 -16.26 15.72 13.49
C ARG A 14 -14.81 16.15 13.51
N GLY A 15 -14.41 16.96 14.51
CA GLY A 15 -13.05 17.45 14.67
C GLY A 15 -12.05 16.29 14.64
N ALA A 16 -11.24 16.26 13.60
CA ALA A 16 -10.28 15.21 13.33
C ALA A 16 -9.17 15.24 14.36
N SER A 17 -8.84 14.10 14.93
CA SER A 17 -7.62 13.91 15.74
C SER A 17 -6.37 14.14 14.86
N PRO A 18 -5.18 14.41 15.43
CA PRO A 18 -3.97 14.63 14.65
C PRO A 18 -3.62 13.49 13.68
N SER A 19 -4.13 12.27 13.91
CA SER A 19 -4.00 11.11 13.02
C SER A 19 -4.95 11.14 11.82
N GLU A 20 -6.04 11.94 11.88
CA GLU A 20 -7.07 12.07 10.85
C GLU A 20 -6.77 13.13 9.77
N ARG A 21 -5.54 13.66 9.73
CA ARG A 21 -5.16 14.70 8.74
C ARG A 21 -5.14 14.22 7.29
N PHE A 22 -5.18 12.90 7.06
CA PHE A 22 -5.04 12.32 5.73
C PHE A 22 -6.21 11.40 5.42
N HIS A 23 -6.85 11.63 4.28
CA HIS A 23 -7.96 10.79 3.85
C HIS A 23 -7.46 9.35 3.60
N PRO A 24 -8.16 8.30 4.09
CA PRO A 24 -7.74 6.90 3.90
C PRO A 24 -7.47 6.53 2.43
N VAL A 25 -8.30 7.04 1.51
CA VAL A 25 -8.12 6.84 0.07
C VAL A 25 -6.82 7.46 -0.43
N ASP A 26 -6.43 8.66 0.06
CA ASP A 26 -5.16 9.28 -0.35
C ASP A 26 -3.95 8.45 0.08
N ARG A 27 -4.03 7.82 1.26
CA ARG A 27 -3.02 6.89 1.75
C ARG A 27 -2.96 5.63 0.88
N HIS A 28 -4.11 5.03 0.59
CA HIS A 28 -4.19 3.84 -0.25
C HIS A 28 -3.62 4.10 -1.66
N VAL A 29 -4.06 5.18 -2.31
CA VAL A 29 -3.56 5.58 -3.64
C VAL A 29 -2.04 5.80 -3.60
N GLY A 30 -1.53 6.47 -2.57
CA GLY A 30 -0.08 6.67 -2.38
C GLY A 30 0.69 5.35 -2.29
N GLN A 31 0.16 4.38 -1.54
CA GLN A 31 0.74 3.04 -1.43
C GLN A 31 0.73 2.30 -2.77
N GLN A 32 -0.37 2.36 -3.52
CA GLN A 32 -0.45 1.75 -4.85
C GLN A 32 0.56 2.38 -5.82
N ILE A 33 0.73 3.70 -5.81
CA ILE A 33 1.77 4.38 -6.59
C ILE A 33 3.15 3.81 -6.24
N ARG A 34 3.46 3.68 -4.95
CA ARG A 34 4.74 3.13 -4.49
C ARG A 34 4.96 1.70 -4.96
N ILE A 35 3.94 0.83 -4.82
CA ILE A 35 4.01 -0.58 -5.23
C ILE A 35 4.29 -0.67 -6.74
N LEU A 36 3.50 0.03 -7.55
CA LEU A 36 3.61 -0.01 -9.00
C LEU A 36 4.94 0.58 -9.49
N ARG A 37 5.43 1.65 -8.85
CA ARG A 37 6.75 2.21 -9.13
C ARG A 37 7.86 1.20 -8.88
N ILE A 38 7.80 0.47 -7.76
CA ILE A 38 8.81 -0.54 -7.41
C ILE A 38 8.74 -1.72 -8.39
N GLN A 39 7.54 -2.15 -8.79
CA GLN A 39 7.34 -3.18 -9.81
C GLN A 39 7.93 -2.77 -11.18
N ALA A 40 7.91 -1.47 -11.49
CA ALA A 40 8.53 -0.90 -12.68
C ALA A 40 10.05 -0.66 -12.53
N ASP A 41 10.67 -1.05 -11.41
CA ASP A 41 12.09 -0.83 -11.09
C ASP A 41 12.52 0.65 -11.09
N LEU A 42 11.59 1.58 -10.83
CA LEU A 42 11.87 3.01 -10.78
C LEU A 42 12.14 3.48 -9.36
N SER A 43 13.12 4.38 -9.20
CA SER A 43 13.29 5.17 -7.97
C SER A 43 12.22 6.28 -7.88
N GLN A 44 11.99 6.83 -6.67
CA GLN A 44 11.12 8.00 -6.50
C GLN A 44 11.60 9.20 -7.31
N SER A 45 12.91 9.35 -7.48
CA SER A 45 13.51 10.44 -8.28
C SER A 45 13.23 10.26 -9.77
N GLU A 46 13.29 9.04 -10.27
CA GLU A 46 13.03 8.73 -11.69
C GLU A 46 11.57 8.94 -12.04
N LEU A 47 10.65 8.40 -11.21
CA LEU A 47 9.22 8.64 -11.39
C LEU A 47 8.89 10.13 -11.27
N GLY A 48 9.46 10.82 -10.26
CA GLY A 48 9.28 12.27 -10.09
C GLY A 48 9.71 13.06 -11.31
N LYS A 49 10.87 12.75 -11.89
CA LYS A 49 11.33 13.37 -13.15
C LYS A 49 10.39 13.10 -14.32
N GLY A 50 9.88 11.86 -14.43
CA GLY A 50 8.96 11.46 -15.48
C GLY A 50 7.66 12.24 -15.48
N VAL A 51 7.17 12.65 -14.31
CA VAL A 51 5.91 13.39 -14.13
C VAL A 51 6.10 14.86 -13.71
N GLY A 52 7.34 15.37 -13.76
CA GLY A 52 7.64 16.77 -13.52
C GLY A 52 7.54 17.23 -12.06
N VAL A 53 7.72 16.33 -11.08
CA VAL A 53 7.73 16.70 -9.64
C VAL A 53 9.06 16.35 -8.96
N SER A 54 9.32 17.01 -7.82
CA SER A 54 10.51 16.71 -7.03
C SER A 54 10.42 15.35 -6.33
N PHE A 55 11.57 14.79 -5.94
CA PHE A 55 11.66 13.62 -5.08
C PHE A 55 10.82 13.77 -3.80
N GLN A 56 10.94 14.93 -3.11
CA GLN A 56 10.19 15.20 -1.88
C GLN A 56 8.67 15.22 -2.10
N GLN A 57 8.23 15.71 -3.25
CA GLN A 57 6.81 15.70 -3.59
C GLN A 57 6.33 14.27 -3.88
N MET A 58 7.11 13.47 -4.62
CA MET A 58 6.81 12.07 -4.87
C MET A 58 6.73 11.27 -3.54
N GLN A 59 7.66 11.50 -2.62
CA GLN A 59 7.64 10.90 -1.29
C GLN A 59 6.37 11.26 -0.50
N LYS A 60 5.90 12.51 -0.60
CA LYS A 60 4.64 12.95 0.03
C LYS A 60 3.42 12.29 -0.60
N TYR A 61 3.42 12.09 -1.92
CA TYR A 61 2.36 11.36 -2.61
C TYR A 61 2.31 9.90 -2.17
N GLU A 62 3.44 9.20 -2.19
CA GLU A 62 3.52 7.78 -1.81
C GLU A 62 3.19 7.52 -0.34
N SER A 63 3.45 8.50 0.54
CA SER A 63 3.08 8.41 1.96
C SER A 63 1.65 8.85 2.28
N GLY A 64 0.89 9.31 1.28
CA GLY A 64 -0.45 9.88 1.46
C GLY A 64 -0.49 11.21 2.22
N LYS A 65 0.67 11.83 2.47
CA LYS A 65 0.76 13.15 3.15
C LYS A 65 0.24 14.28 2.27
N ASN A 66 0.30 14.13 0.97
CA ASN A 66 -0.27 15.06 0.00
C ASN A 66 -1.24 14.29 -0.90
N ARG A 67 -2.41 14.90 -1.14
CA ARG A 67 -3.37 14.41 -2.12
C ARG A 67 -2.80 14.52 -3.52
N VAL A 68 -2.96 13.47 -4.31
CA VAL A 68 -2.62 13.46 -5.74
C VAL A 68 -3.82 14.02 -6.52
N SER A 69 -3.61 15.03 -7.35
CA SER A 69 -4.66 15.53 -8.24
C SER A 69 -5.00 14.49 -9.32
N ALA A 70 -6.21 14.56 -9.88
CA ALA A 70 -6.63 13.65 -10.94
C ALA A 70 -5.69 13.72 -12.17
N SER A 71 -5.24 14.90 -12.56
CA SER A 71 -4.27 15.08 -13.64
C SER A 71 -2.92 14.45 -13.33
N MET A 72 -2.39 14.68 -12.12
CA MET A 72 -1.13 14.07 -11.69
C MET A 72 -1.24 12.54 -11.61
N LEU A 73 -2.38 12.01 -11.14
CA LEU A 73 -2.62 10.58 -11.11
C LEU A 73 -2.61 9.97 -12.52
N TYR A 74 -3.16 10.70 -13.50
CA TYR A 74 -3.13 10.30 -14.90
C TYR A 74 -1.70 10.28 -15.47
N GLU A 75 -0.89 11.30 -15.16
CA GLU A 75 0.52 11.36 -15.58
C GLU A 75 1.35 10.21 -14.94
N ILE A 76 1.12 9.93 -13.66
CA ILE A 76 1.78 8.81 -12.96
C ILE A 76 1.37 7.48 -13.62
N ALA A 77 0.08 7.28 -13.91
CA ALA A 77 -0.42 6.08 -14.59
C ALA A 77 0.23 5.90 -15.95
N SER A 78 0.32 6.98 -16.73
CA SER A 78 0.96 6.99 -18.05
C SER A 78 2.45 6.64 -17.96
N CYS A 79 3.17 7.21 -16.99
CA CYS A 79 4.59 6.96 -16.78
C CYS A 79 4.86 5.51 -16.34
N LEU A 80 3.96 4.93 -15.55
CA LEU A 80 4.04 3.54 -15.07
C LEU A 80 3.42 2.52 -16.05
N HIS A 81 2.83 2.97 -17.15
CA HIS A 81 2.13 2.14 -18.14
C HIS A 81 1.01 1.28 -17.55
N VAL A 82 0.24 1.83 -16.60
CA VAL A 82 -0.88 1.15 -15.94
C VAL A 82 -2.18 1.94 -16.10
N PRO A 83 -3.36 1.28 -16.06
CA PRO A 83 -4.63 1.99 -16.00
C PRO A 83 -4.77 2.76 -14.68
N VAL A 84 -5.39 3.96 -14.71
CA VAL A 84 -5.65 4.76 -13.49
C VAL A 84 -6.44 3.98 -12.44
N ALA A 85 -7.36 3.11 -12.85
CA ALA A 85 -8.16 2.25 -11.98
C ALA A 85 -7.29 1.37 -11.06
N ARG A 86 -6.07 1.03 -11.47
CA ARG A 86 -5.13 0.23 -10.71
C ARG A 86 -4.79 0.81 -9.34
N PHE A 87 -4.79 2.15 -9.23
CA PHE A 87 -4.52 2.82 -7.95
C PHE A 87 -5.65 2.70 -6.92
N PHE A 88 -6.84 2.26 -7.34
CA PHE A 88 -8.03 2.12 -6.51
C PHE A 88 -8.38 0.66 -6.21
N GLU A 89 -7.64 -0.29 -6.77
CA GLU A 89 -7.86 -1.72 -6.51
C GLU A 89 -7.66 -2.04 -5.02
N GLY A 90 -8.61 -2.79 -4.46
CA GLY A 90 -8.64 -3.13 -3.05
C GLY A 90 -9.35 -2.13 -2.15
N LEU A 91 -9.81 -0.99 -2.69
CA LEU A 91 -10.75 -0.12 -1.97
C LEU A 91 -12.16 -0.71 -1.98
N PRO A 92 -12.94 -0.54 -0.89
CA PRO A 92 -14.36 -0.86 -0.90
C PRO A 92 -15.10 -0.01 -1.94
N GLU A 93 -16.14 -0.56 -2.53
CA GLU A 93 -16.97 0.19 -3.47
C GLU A 93 -17.61 1.41 -2.79
N PRO A 94 -17.67 2.57 -3.48
CA PRO A 94 -18.35 3.76 -2.96
C PRO A 94 -19.80 3.43 -2.61
N GLY A 95 -20.22 3.76 -1.38
CA GLY A 95 -21.59 3.49 -0.91
C GLY A 95 -21.83 2.07 -0.37
N SER A 96 -20.83 1.20 -0.33
CA SER A 96 -20.96 -0.16 0.24
C SER A 96 -21.19 -0.19 1.76
N GLY A 97 -21.05 0.94 2.46
CA GLY A 97 -21.12 1.00 3.92
C GLY A 97 -19.99 0.28 4.65
N VAL A 98 -19.07 -0.30 3.91
CA VAL A 98 -17.86 -0.92 4.46
C VAL A 98 -16.90 0.21 4.87
N PRO A 99 -16.48 0.29 6.14
CA PRO A 99 -15.48 1.27 6.54
C PRO A 99 -14.21 1.10 5.69
N HIS A 100 -13.63 2.21 5.23
CA HIS A 100 -12.27 2.16 4.71
C HIS A 100 -11.38 1.56 5.81
N PRO A 101 -10.48 0.63 5.48
CA PRO A 101 -9.54 0.13 6.46
C PRO A 101 -8.74 1.32 6.99
N GLU A 102 -9.16 1.81 8.17
CA GLU A 102 -8.42 2.83 8.91
C GLU A 102 -7.06 2.25 9.23
N GLY A 103 -6.02 2.86 8.69
CA GLY A 103 -4.65 2.49 9.06
C GLY A 103 -4.26 1.07 8.62
N ALA A 104 -4.65 0.64 7.42
CA ALA A 104 -3.89 -0.43 6.80
C ALA A 104 -2.44 0.05 6.85
N GLU A 105 -1.76 -0.27 7.97
CA GLU A 105 -0.32 -0.28 8.04
C GLU A 105 0.09 -0.90 6.74
N ILE A 106 1.03 -0.28 6.05
CA ILE A 106 1.62 -0.89 4.85
C ILE A 106 1.89 -2.30 5.31
N ASP A 107 1.13 -3.27 4.80
CA ASP A 107 1.28 -4.65 5.21
C ASP A 107 2.79 -4.86 5.17
N GLU A 108 3.43 -5.08 6.32
CA GLU A 108 4.90 -5.19 6.42
C GLU A 108 5.41 -6.17 5.36
N ARG A 109 4.55 -7.12 4.98
CA ARG A 109 4.75 -8.05 3.88
C ARG A 109 4.95 -7.34 2.55
N ILE A 110 4.09 -6.37 2.21
CA ILE A 110 4.20 -5.60 0.96
C ILE A 110 5.42 -4.68 1.02
N ALA A 111 5.67 -4.05 2.18
CA ALA A 111 6.86 -3.24 2.39
C ALA A 111 8.15 -4.08 2.23
N TYR A 112 8.18 -5.29 2.80
CA TYR A 112 9.32 -6.20 2.66
C TYR A 112 9.51 -6.68 1.22
N LEU A 113 8.43 -7.07 0.53
CA LEU A 113 8.47 -7.48 -0.88
C LEU A 113 8.97 -6.36 -1.81
N ALA A 114 8.79 -5.11 -1.40
CA ALA A 114 9.30 -3.93 -2.09
C ALA A 114 10.81 -3.70 -1.89
N THR A 115 11.44 -4.38 -0.92
CA THR A 115 12.89 -4.29 -0.71
C THR A 115 13.67 -5.10 -1.74
N ALA A 116 14.97 -4.82 -1.87
CA ALA A 116 15.86 -5.61 -2.74
C ALA A 116 15.91 -7.09 -2.30
N ASP A 117 15.91 -7.33 -0.98
CA ASP A 117 15.93 -8.68 -0.42
C ASP A 117 14.63 -9.42 -0.63
N GLY A 118 13.48 -8.75 -0.46
CA GLY A 118 12.17 -9.31 -0.74
C GLY A 118 12.01 -9.73 -2.21
N ARG A 119 12.47 -8.90 -3.16
CA ARG A 119 12.50 -9.25 -4.58
C ARG A 119 13.38 -10.46 -4.87
N ARG A 120 14.61 -10.47 -4.34
CA ARG A 120 15.54 -11.61 -4.48
C ARG A 120 14.94 -12.90 -3.93
N LEU A 121 14.26 -12.81 -2.78
CA LEU A 121 13.58 -13.96 -2.18
C LEU A 121 12.48 -14.51 -3.09
N ILE A 122 11.61 -13.63 -3.62
CA ILE A 122 10.54 -14.03 -4.54
C ILE A 122 11.12 -14.65 -5.81
N GLU A 123 12.10 -14.00 -6.44
CA GLU A 123 12.75 -14.54 -7.64
C GLU A 123 13.37 -15.90 -7.38
N GLY A 124 14.02 -16.06 -6.23
CA GLY A 124 14.58 -17.35 -5.82
C GLY A 124 13.49 -18.42 -5.67
N ILE A 125 12.41 -18.11 -4.98
CA ILE A 125 11.29 -19.04 -4.75
C ILE A 125 10.58 -19.40 -6.06
N LEU A 126 10.40 -18.44 -6.98
CA LEU A 126 9.73 -18.68 -8.26
C LEU A 126 10.54 -19.60 -9.19
N ARG A 127 11.88 -19.64 -9.07
CA ARG A 127 12.76 -20.56 -9.82
C ARG A 127 12.74 -21.99 -9.28
N LEU A 128 12.22 -22.22 -8.07
CA LEU A 128 12.14 -23.54 -7.47
C LEU A 128 10.99 -24.36 -8.06
N SER A 129 11.18 -25.67 -8.19
CA SER A 129 10.09 -26.58 -8.50
C SER A 129 9.02 -26.54 -7.39
N PRO A 130 7.74 -26.82 -7.69
CA PRO A 130 6.65 -26.78 -6.70
C PRO A 130 6.96 -27.63 -5.46
N ARG A 131 7.58 -28.79 -5.64
CA ARG A 131 7.95 -29.69 -4.54
C ARG A 131 8.99 -29.07 -3.60
N ILE A 132 10.00 -28.40 -4.14
CA ILE A 132 11.04 -27.74 -3.34
C ILE A 132 10.48 -26.47 -2.70
N ARG A 133 9.65 -25.71 -3.40
CA ARG A 133 8.98 -24.53 -2.87
C ARG A 133 8.17 -24.86 -1.61
N ASN A 134 7.37 -25.92 -1.64
CA ASN A 134 6.60 -26.35 -0.48
C ASN A 134 7.49 -26.73 0.72
N ARG A 135 8.65 -27.34 0.48
CA ARG A 135 9.60 -27.64 1.56
C ARG A 135 10.21 -26.37 2.17
N VAL A 136 10.57 -25.40 1.33
CA VAL A 136 11.07 -24.10 1.82
C VAL A 136 10.00 -23.39 2.65
N LEU A 137 8.76 -23.38 2.20
CA LEU A 137 7.64 -22.77 2.97
C LEU A 137 7.42 -23.47 4.31
N SER A 138 7.56 -24.82 4.37
CA SER A 138 7.46 -25.54 5.64
C SER A 138 8.59 -25.18 6.60
N ILE A 139 9.82 -25.03 6.11
CA ILE A 139 10.96 -24.60 6.94
C ILE A 139 10.75 -23.18 7.48
N VAL A 140 10.30 -22.25 6.64
CA VAL A 140 10.00 -20.88 7.05
C VAL A 140 8.90 -20.86 8.14
N GLY A 141 7.86 -21.69 8.00
CA GLY A 141 6.81 -21.82 9.01
C GLY A 141 7.35 -22.27 10.37
N ILE A 142 8.16 -23.32 10.40
CA ILE A 142 8.77 -23.83 11.63
C ILE A 142 9.64 -22.77 12.32
N LEU A 143 10.48 -22.06 11.55
CA LEU A 143 11.36 -21.02 12.09
C LEU A 143 10.57 -19.83 12.66
N ALA A 144 9.43 -19.49 12.05
CA ALA A 144 8.55 -18.44 12.55
C ALA A 144 7.92 -18.83 13.89
N GLU A 145 7.42 -20.05 14.00
CA GLU A 145 6.83 -20.58 15.25
C GLU A 145 7.88 -20.65 16.39
N GLU A 146 9.11 -21.07 16.10
CA GLU A 146 10.21 -21.11 17.08
C GLU A 146 10.55 -19.69 17.58
N HIS A 147 10.52 -18.70 16.68
CA HIS A 147 10.81 -17.31 17.04
C HIS A 147 9.72 -16.70 17.94
N GLU A 148 8.45 -16.97 17.65
CA GLU A 148 7.32 -16.53 18.48
C GLU A 148 7.40 -17.13 19.90
N GLN A 149 7.67 -18.43 20.02
CA GLN A 149 7.80 -19.09 21.31
C GLN A 149 8.98 -18.58 22.15
N ALA A 150 10.11 -18.27 21.50
CA ALA A 150 11.27 -17.68 22.17
C ALA A 150 11.00 -16.25 22.66
N GLY A 151 10.19 -15.48 21.92
CA GLY A 151 9.75 -14.14 22.31
C GLY A 151 8.83 -14.13 23.53
N GLU A 152 7.91 -15.07 23.64
CA GLU A 152 7.01 -15.21 24.78
C GLU A 152 7.74 -15.60 26.08
N GLN A 153 8.73 -16.49 26.00
CA GLN A 153 9.52 -16.91 27.17
C GLN A 153 10.42 -15.80 27.74
N THR A 154 10.83 -14.83 26.91
CA THR A 154 11.62 -13.67 27.35
C THR A 154 10.75 -12.55 27.94
N ALA A 155 9.45 -12.54 27.68
CA ALA A 155 8.53 -11.54 28.22
C ALA A 155 7.96 -11.93 29.61
N GLU A 156 8.06 -13.22 30.01
CA GLU A 156 7.60 -13.73 31.32
C GLU A 156 8.72 -13.83 32.36
N ALA A 157 9.97 -13.52 32.04
CA ALA A 157 11.12 -13.57 32.95
C ALA A 157 11.55 -12.17 33.41
#